data_061f58f627afe3de066b43708f5dbb71
#
_entry.id   061f58f627afe3de066b43708f5dbb71
#
_cell.length_a   1.000
_cell.length_b   1.000
_cell.length_c   1.000
_cell.angle_alpha   90.00
_cell.angle_beta   90.00
_cell.angle_gamma   90.00
#
_symmetry.space_group_name_H-M   'P 1'
#
loop_
_entity.id
_entity.type
_entity.pdbx_description
1 polymer ?
#
loop_
_entity_poly.entity_id
_entity_poly.type
_entity_poly.pdbx_seq_one_letter_code
_entity_poly.pdbx_strand_id
1 'polypeptide(L)'
;MMSTSNATADTLQKVASEFEGEVLAEMHEGREQSFALIEASKKETKEAVAKILETSAKQAEALKRQIIGAAELEARNSQLKVLEEAVEEVFSSAVAQIPKLENKRYAAALKQLLAEAIDVIGPNAMVSTNQKDARDVFTLAKSIRGERTRLTPGDKRLETIGGVALTTPDRTIRFDNTFEARLERLRPTLRKEVAAVLNG
;
A
#
# COMPACT_ATOMS: atom_id res chain seq x y z
N MET A 1 111.30 22.67 1.21
CA MET A 1 110.06 22.54 2.01
C MET A 1 108.84 23.25 1.43
N MET A 2 108.87 23.80 0.21
CA MET A 2 107.73 24.48 -0.39
C MET A 2 106.88 23.59 -1.33
N SER A 3 107.35 22.43 -1.69
CA SER A 3 106.65 21.53 -2.67
C SER A 3 105.56 20.66 -2.03
N THR A 4 105.60 20.33 -0.80
CA THR A 4 104.66 19.49 -0.05
C THR A 4 103.40 20.29 0.38
N SER A 5 103.52 21.58 0.65
CA SER A 5 102.36 22.49 1.03
C SER A 5 101.39 22.73 -0.13
N ASN A 6 101.89 22.84 -1.38
CA ASN A 6 101.04 23.01 -2.51
C ASN A 6 100.26 21.74 -2.88
N ALA A 7 100.86 20.55 -2.74
CA ALA A 7 100.17 19.28 -3.03
C ALA A 7 99.08 18.99 -2.00
N THR A 8 99.21 19.38 -0.76
CA THR A 8 98.14 19.24 0.27
C THR A 8 96.98 20.24 0.05
N ALA A 9 97.30 21.45 -0.37
CA ALA A 9 96.25 22.47 -0.72
C ALA A 9 95.41 22.01 -1.92
N ASP A 10 96.03 21.49 -2.96
CA ASP A 10 95.37 20.95 -4.17
C ASP A 10 94.47 19.75 -3.88
N THR A 11 94.91 18.85 -2.99
CA THR A 11 94.14 17.70 -2.53
C THR A 11 92.90 18.12 -1.70
N LEU A 12 93.12 19.09 -0.78
CA LEU A 12 92.00 19.65 0.00
C LEU A 12 90.91 20.35 -0.92
N GLN A 13 91.39 21.09 -1.89
CA GLN A 13 90.47 21.77 -2.84
C GLN A 13 89.71 20.78 -3.71
N LYS A 14 90.34 19.68 -4.11
CA LYS A 14 89.72 18.63 -4.83
C LYS A 14 88.67 17.88 -4.02
N VAL A 15 88.99 17.51 -2.77
CA VAL A 15 88.02 16.90 -1.86
C VAL A 15 86.85 17.82 -1.54
N ALA A 16 87.09 19.15 -1.36
CA ALA A 16 86.03 20.12 -1.14
C ALA A 16 85.10 20.22 -2.34
N SER A 17 85.64 20.29 -3.59
CA SER A 17 84.83 20.34 -4.77
C SER A 17 84.07 19.05 -5.05
N GLU A 18 84.63 17.89 -4.75
CA GLU A 18 83.89 16.60 -4.82
C GLU A 18 82.76 16.54 -3.83
N PHE A 19 83.03 16.96 -2.56
CA PHE A 19 82.01 17.02 -1.52
C PHE A 19 80.87 18.02 -1.84
N GLU A 20 81.18 19.22 -2.38
CA GLU A 20 80.18 20.20 -2.83
C GLU A 20 79.37 19.59 -3.95
N GLY A 21 79.98 18.86 -4.87
CA GLY A 21 79.28 18.17 -5.98
C GLY A 21 78.30 17.09 -5.48
N GLU A 22 78.69 16.28 -4.52
CA GLU A 22 77.82 15.27 -3.89
C GLU A 22 76.65 15.88 -3.14
N VAL A 23 76.89 16.91 -2.34
CA VAL A 23 75.82 17.62 -1.61
C VAL A 23 74.81 18.27 -2.54
N LEU A 24 75.29 18.91 -3.63
CA LEU A 24 74.38 19.48 -4.62
C LEU A 24 73.58 18.40 -5.36
N ALA A 25 74.16 17.27 -5.68
CA ALA A 25 73.47 16.15 -6.31
C ALA A 25 72.37 15.58 -5.39
N GLU A 26 72.71 15.31 -4.12
CA GLU A 26 71.74 14.87 -3.12
C GLU A 26 70.58 15.86 -2.89
N MET A 27 70.90 17.15 -2.84
CA MET A 27 69.86 18.20 -2.75
C MET A 27 68.98 18.26 -3.99
N HIS A 28 69.51 18.04 -5.17
CA HIS A 28 68.78 17.99 -6.43
C HIS A 28 67.85 16.78 -6.44
N GLU A 29 68.38 15.60 -6.13
CA GLU A 29 67.58 14.35 -6.06
C GLU A 29 66.46 14.46 -5.00
N GLY A 30 66.76 14.94 -3.79
CA GLY A 30 65.76 15.15 -2.74
C GLY A 30 64.66 16.13 -3.15
N ARG A 31 65.00 17.15 -3.93
CA ARG A 31 64.04 18.11 -4.45
C ARG A 31 63.14 17.48 -5.53
N GLU A 32 63.70 16.71 -6.45
CA GLU A 32 62.95 16.00 -7.49
C GLU A 32 62.02 14.96 -6.87
N GLN A 33 62.47 14.18 -5.89
CA GLN A 33 61.65 13.22 -5.16
C GLN A 33 60.49 13.92 -4.41
N SER A 34 60.75 15.08 -3.79
CA SER A 34 59.71 15.88 -3.14
C SER A 34 58.66 16.41 -4.12
N PHE A 35 59.06 16.92 -5.29
CA PHE A 35 58.14 17.35 -6.32
C PHE A 35 57.31 16.19 -6.85
N ALA A 36 57.91 15.04 -7.12
CA ALA A 36 57.20 13.84 -7.55
C ALA A 36 56.14 13.39 -6.54
N LEU A 37 56.49 13.41 -5.24
CA LEU A 37 55.56 13.06 -4.16
C LEU A 37 54.39 14.05 -4.09
N ILE A 38 54.66 15.36 -4.21
CA ILE A 38 53.61 16.40 -4.23
C ILE A 38 52.65 16.20 -5.42
N GLU A 39 53.18 15.95 -6.60
CA GLU A 39 52.37 15.73 -7.79
C GLU A 39 51.54 14.42 -7.69
N ALA A 40 52.13 13.34 -7.15
CA ALA A 40 51.39 12.12 -6.88
C ALA A 40 50.23 12.35 -5.89
N SER A 41 50.52 13.03 -4.76
CA SER A 41 49.52 13.36 -3.75
C SER A 41 48.39 14.26 -4.31
N LYS A 42 48.75 15.28 -5.12
CA LYS A 42 47.74 16.12 -5.81
C LYS A 42 46.85 15.30 -6.75
N LYS A 43 47.43 14.35 -7.50
CA LYS A 43 46.65 13.49 -8.41
C LYS A 43 45.70 12.61 -7.63
N GLU A 44 46.20 11.93 -6.58
CA GLU A 44 45.40 11.08 -5.70
C GLU A 44 44.25 11.85 -5.04
N THR A 45 44.54 13.07 -4.54
CA THR A 45 43.53 13.94 -3.95
C THR A 45 42.44 14.35 -4.96
N LYS A 46 42.85 14.71 -6.19
CA LYS A 46 41.87 15.03 -7.27
C LYS A 46 40.98 13.84 -7.61
N GLU A 47 41.53 12.65 -7.73
CA GLU A 47 40.78 11.43 -8.00
C GLU A 47 39.83 11.09 -6.85
N ALA A 48 40.28 11.23 -5.59
CA ALA A 48 39.44 11.02 -4.41
C ALA A 48 38.27 12.02 -4.38
N VAL A 49 38.52 13.30 -4.61
CA VAL A 49 37.46 14.33 -4.67
C VAL A 49 36.50 14.06 -5.79
N ALA A 50 36.96 13.70 -6.98
CA ALA A 50 36.08 13.38 -8.12
C ALA A 50 35.16 12.18 -7.79
N LYS A 51 35.70 11.15 -7.17
CA LYS A 51 34.94 9.96 -6.72
C LYS A 51 33.89 10.31 -5.65
N ILE A 52 34.24 11.17 -4.70
CA ILE A 52 33.31 11.64 -3.66
C ILE A 52 32.15 12.43 -4.31
N LEU A 53 32.46 13.34 -5.22
CA LEU A 53 31.45 14.14 -5.91
C LEU A 53 30.51 13.26 -6.76
N GLU A 54 31.05 12.31 -7.51
CA GLU A 54 30.26 11.36 -8.30
C GLU A 54 29.34 10.51 -7.40
N THR A 55 29.88 9.98 -6.32
CA THR A 55 29.10 9.17 -5.36
C THR A 55 27.99 9.99 -4.72
N SER A 56 28.32 11.22 -4.30
CA SER A 56 27.35 12.13 -3.69
C SER A 56 26.22 12.53 -4.68
N ALA A 57 26.57 12.77 -5.93
CA ALA A 57 25.59 13.04 -6.97
C ALA A 57 24.64 11.84 -7.20
N LYS A 58 25.18 10.63 -7.26
CA LYS A 58 24.38 9.40 -7.37
C LYS A 58 23.46 9.20 -6.17
N GLN A 59 23.97 9.44 -4.96
CA GLN A 59 23.17 9.34 -3.73
C GLN A 59 22.05 10.40 -3.69
N ALA A 60 22.35 11.63 -4.07
CA ALA A 60 21.36 12.70 -4.13
C ALA A 60 20.24 12.39 -5.14
N GLU A 61 20.57 11.85 -6.31
CA GLU A 61 19.57 11.47 -7.31
C GLU A 61 18.74 10.25 -6.86
N ALA A 62 19.34 9.29 -6.17
CA ALA A 62 18.63 8.16 -5.58
C ALA A 62 17.64 8.63 -4.48
N LEU A 63 18.10 9.50 -3.59
CA LEU A 63 17.25 10.08 -2.54
C LEU A 63 16.08 10.89 -3.12
N LYS A 64 16.36 11.70 -4.14
CA LYS A 64 15.31 12.46 -4.85
C LYS A 64 14.23 11.52 -5.42
N ARG A 65 14.62 10.45 -6.10
CA ARG A 65 13.68 9.45 -6.63
C ARG A 65 12.89 8.77 -5.53
N GLN A 66 13.51 8.45 -4.42
CA GLN A 66 12.85 7.86 -3.26
C GLN A 66 11.79 8.79 -2.67
N ILE A 67 12.11 10.08 -2.50
CA ILE A 67 11.17 11.07 -1.97
C ILE A 67 9.98 11.25 -2.91
N ILE A 68 10.24 11.39 -4.21
CA ILE A 68 9.16 11.54 -5.22
C ILE A 68 8.28 10.30 -5.23
N GLY A 69 8.86 9.09 -5.28
CA GLY A 69 8.09 7.86 -5.28
C GLY A 69 7.26 7.67 -4.01
N ALA A 70 7.79 8.05 -2.84
CA ALA A 70 7.04 8.02 -1.59
C ALA A 70 5.84 9.00 -1.61
N ALA A 71 6.06 10.23 -2.10
CA ALA A 71 5.00 11.23 -2.22
C ALA A 71 3.90 10.81 -3.22
N GLU A 72 4.27 10.21 -4.35
CA GLU A 72 3.30 9.67 -5.33
C GLU A 72 2.46 8.54 -4.74
N LEU A 73 3.07 7.64 -3.97
CA LEU A 73 2.35 6.57 -3.27
C LEU A 73 1.40 7.13 -2.22
N GLU A 74 1.84 8.11 -1.43
CA GLU A 74 1.00 8.75 -0.42
C GLU A 74 -0.19 9.48 -1.06
N ALA A 75 0.02 10.22 -2.14
CA ALA A 75 -1.05 10.87 -2.89
C ALA A 75 -2.07 9.85 -3.43
N ARG A 76 -1.60 8.74 -4.03
CA ARG A 76 -2.48 7.67 -4.52
C ARG A 76 -3.26 7.02 -3.39
N ASN A 77 -2.61 6.72 -2.27
CA ASN A 77 -3.28 6.14 -1.11
C ASN A 77 -4.36 7.08 -0.54
N SER A 78 -4.07 8.39 -0.50
CA SER A 78 -5.05 9.40 -0.08
C SER A 78 -6.26 9.44 -1.01
N GLN A 79 -6.06 9.41 -2.32
CA GLN A 79 -7.16 9.35 -3.30
C GLN A 79 -8.00 8.08 -3.13
N LEU A 80 -7.36 6.92 -2.97
CA LEU A 80 -8.07 5.66 -2.74
C LEU A 80 -8.87 5.69 -1.45
N LYS A 81 -8.33 6.28 -0.38
CA LYS A 81 -9.04 6.41 0.89
C LYS A 81 -10.31 7.26 0.76
N VAL A 82 -10.23 8.40 0.08
CA VAL A 82 -11.39 9.25 -0.18
C VAL A 82 -12.45 8.53 -1.01
N LEU A 83 -12.04 7.77 -2.03
CA LEU A 83 -12.95 6.96 -2.83
C LEU A 83 -13.64 5.88 -2.00
N GLU A 84 -12.89 5.18 -1.13
CA GLU A 84 -13.45 4.19 -0.21
C GLU A 84 -14.48 4.79 0.75
N GLU A 85 -14.16 5.93 1.34
CA GLU A 85 -15.07 6.65 2.25
C GLU A 85 -16.35 7.06 1.51
N ALA A 86 -16.25 7.58 0.29
CA ALA A 86 -17.40 7.93 -0.53
C ALA A 86 -18.26 6.71 -0.91
N VAL A 87 -17.64 5.60 -1.29
CA VAL A 87 -18.35 4.35 -1.57
C VAL A 87 -19.10 3.86 -0.33
N GLU A 88 -18.46 3.87 0.85
CA GLU A 88 -19.08 3.45 2.09
C GLU A 88 -20.26 4.34 2.49
N GLU A 89 -20.16 5.64 2.26
CA GLU A 89 -21.24 6.59 2.48
C GLU A 89 -22.45 6.30 1.59
N VAL A 90 -22.22 5.94 0.32
CA VAL A 90 -23.30 5.53 -0.60
C VAL A 90 -24.01 4.27 -0.08
N PHE A 91 -23.27 3.25 0.36
CA PHE A 91 -23.86 2.03 0.92
C PHE A 91 -24.65 2.32 2.21
N SER A 92 -24.09 3.09 3.11
CA SER A 92 -24.73 3.49 4.38
C SER A 92 -26.02 4.26 4.11
N SER A 93 -25.98 5.19 3.16
CA SER A 93 -27.14 5.96 2.75
C SER A 93 -28.23 5.07 2.12
N ALA A 94 -27.86 4.11 1.27
CA ALA A 94 -28.79 3.16 0.67
C ALA A 94 -29.46 2.30 1.75
N VAL A 95 -28.72 1.79 2.70
CA VAL A 95 -29.23 1.01 3.83
C VAL A 95 -30.22 1.83 4.66
N ALA A 96 -29.90 3.11 4.96
CA ALA A 96 -30.77 4.00 5.72
C ALA A 96 -32.07 4.38 4.96
N GLN A 97 -32.11 4.22 3.65
CA GLN A 97 -33.30 4.49 2.83
C GLN A 97 -34.26 3.29 2.74
N ILE A 98 -33.81 2.05 2.92
CA ILE A 98 -34.64 0.84 2.85
C ILE A 98 -35.88 0.91 3.76
N PRO A 99 -35.78 1.29 5.05
CA PRO A 99 -36.94 1.37 5.94
C PRO A 99 -37.93 2.48 5.55
N LYS A 100 -37.48 3.47 4.74
CA LYS A 100 -38.27 4.63 4.29
C LYS A 100 -38.98 4.39 2.95
N LEU A 101 -38.80 3.21 2.35
CA LEU A 101 -39.46 2.85 1.12
C LEU A 101 -40.99 2.84 1.33
N GLU A 102 -41.73 3.20 0.28
CA GLU A 102 -43.18 3.06 0.24
C GLU A 102 -43.59 1.61 0.57
N ASN A 103 -44.64 1.43 1.36
CA ASN A 103 -45.11 0.11 1.79
C ASN A 103 -45.30 -0.88 0.64
N LYS A 104 -45.77 -0.43 -0.52
CA LYS A 104 -45.92 -1.31 -1.70
C LYS A 104 -44.58 -1.81 -2.25
N ARG A 105 -43.57 -0.94 -2.33
CA ARG A 105 -42.25 -1.30 -2.83
C ARG A 105 -41.52 -2.19 -1.83
N TYR A 106 -41.63 -1.87 -0.54
CA TYR A 106 -41.05 -2.68 0.54
C TYR A 106 -41.66 -4.10 0.54
N ALA A 107 -43.00 -4.21 0.49
CA ALA A 107 -43.69 -5.51 0.45
C ALA A 107 -43.33 -6.34 -0.80
N ALA A 108 -43.14 -5.69 -1.94
CA ALA A 108 -42.71 -6.37 -3.17
C ALA A 108 -41.29 -6.92 -3.02
N ALA A 109 -40.37 -6.13 -2.48
CA ALA A 109 -38.99 -6.58 -2.18
C ALA A 109 -38.99 -7.73 -1.15
N LEU A 110 -39.75 -7.61 -0.07
CA LEU A 110 -39.84 -8.65 0.96
C LEU A 110 -40.42 -9.96 0.37
N LYS A 111 -41.44 -9.86 -0.54
CA LYS A 111 -41.98 -11.01 -1.24
C LYS A 111 -40.93 -11.70 -2.10
N GLN A 112 -40.12 -10.93 -2.83
CA GLN A 112 -39.04 -11.47 -3.65
C GLN A 112 -37.99 -12.19 -2.79
N LEU A 113 -37.50 -11.57 -1.68
CA LEU A 113 -36.55 -12.15 -0.76
C LEU A 113 -37.08 -13.48 -0.16
N LEU A 114 -38.37 -13.50 0.18
CA LEU A 114 -39.02 -14.69 0.71
C LEU A 114 -39.13 -15.79 -0.35
N ALA A 115 -39.49 -15.45 -1.60
CA ALA A 115 -39.60 -16.41 -2.70
C ALA A 115 -38.25 -17.07 -2.97
N GLU A 116 -37.17 -16.28 -3.09
CA GLU A 116 -35.82 -16.77 -3.28
C GLU A 116 -35.40 -17.71 -2.13
N ALA A 117 -35.70 -17.34 -0.88
CA ALA A 117 -35.38 -18.15 0.27
C ALA A 117 -36.14 -19.49 0.31
N ILE A 118 -37.44 -19.49 -0.10
CA ILE A 118 -38.24 -20.71 -0.24
C ILE A 118 -37.72 -21.59 -1.37
N ASP A 119 -37.23 -21.00 -2.46
CA ASP A 119 -36.64 -21.76 -3.56
C ASP A 119 -35.34 -22.50 -3.15
N VAL A 120 -34.57 -21.91 -2.24
CA VAL A 120 -33.32 -22.51 -1.73
C VAL A 120 -33.57 -23.57 -0.64
N ILE A 121 -34.40 -23.26 0.34
CA ILE A 121 -34.62 -24.11 1.52
C ILE A 121 -35.76 -25.11 1.31
N GLY A 122 -36.72 -24.74 0.50
CA GLY A 122 -37.96 -25.52 0.31
C GLY A 122 -39.17 -24.91 1.02
N PRO A 123 -40.38 -25.46 0.73
CA PRO A 123 -41.63 -24.92 1.24
C PRO A 123 -41.92 -25.21 2.71
N ASN A 124 -41.19 -26.15 3.31
CA ASN A 124 -41.27 -26.46 4.75
C ASN A 124 -40.06 -25.88 5.47
N ALA A 125 -40.22 -24.74 6.14
CA ALA A 125 -39.09 -24.10 6.81
C ALA A 125 -39.52 -23.32 8.06
N MET A 126 -38.57 -23.05 8.92
CA MET A 126 -38.70 -22.09 10.01
C MET A 126 -38.24 -20.72 9.50
N VAL A 127 -39.11 -19.70 9.63
CA VAL A 127 -38.81 -18.34 9.22
C VAL A 127 -38.53 -17.45 10.40
N SER A 128 -37.37 -16.80 10.36
CA SER A 128 -36.96 -15.75 11.30
C SER A 128 -36.97 -14.42 10.55
N THR A 129 -37.55 -13.40 11.14
CA THR A 129 -37.62 -12.03 10.61
C THR A 129 -37.67 -11.01 11.74
N ASN A 130 -37.63 -9.74 11.43
CA ASN A 130 -37.79 -8.70 12.42
C ASN A 130 -39.25 -8.58 12.90
N GLN A 131 -39.49 -7.74 13.91
CA GLN A 131 -40.81 -7.56 14.50
C GLN A 131 -41.82 -6.90 13.52
N LYS A 132 -41.32 -6.00 12.67
CA LYS A 132 -42.14 -5.27 11.70
C LYS A 132 -42.72 -6.21 10.63
N ASP A 133 -41.89 -7.09 10.11
CA ASP A 133 -42.22 -7.94 8.95
C ASP A 133 -42.91 -9.26 9.35
N ALA A 134 -42.94 -9.57 10.63
CA ALA A 134 -43.42 -10.87 11.13
C ALA A 134 -44.85 -11.23 10.69
N ARG A 135 -45.74 -10.27 10.59
CA ARG A 135 -47.14 -10.50 10.11
C ARG A 135 -47.21 -10.64 8.60
N ASP A 136 -46.47 -9.80 7.88
CA ASP A 136 -46.53 -9.71 6.43
C ASP A 136 -45.89 -10.94 5.78
N VAL A 137 -44.82 -11.49 6.33
CA VAL A 137 -44.12 -12.66 5.82
C VAL A 137 -45.05 -13.87 5.69
N PHE A 138 -45.90 -14.16 6.68
CA PHE A 138 -46.82 -15.29 6.62
C PHE A 138 -47.94 -15.07 5.58
N THR A 139 -48.38 -13.84 5.43
CA THR A 139 -49.38 -13.47 4.40
C THR A 139 -48.78 -13.58 3.01
N LEU A 140 -47.58 -13.08 2.81
CA LEU A 140 -46.84 -13.14 1.56
C LEU A 140 -46.48 -14.58 1.18
N ALA A 141 -46.09 -15.42 2.13
CA ALA A 141 -45.81 -16.83 1.88
C ALA A 141 -46.98 -17.58 1.20
N LYS A 142 -48.19 -17.36 1.71
CA LYS A 142 -49.41 -17.91 1.09
C LYS A 142 -49.62 -17.43 -0.34
N SER A 143 -49.23 -16.18 -0.63
CA SER A 143 -49.36 -15.62 -2.00
C SER A 143 -48.31 -16.15 -3.01
N ILE A 144 -47.23 -16.76 -2.54
CA ILE A 144 -46.13 -17.25 -3.40
C ILE A 144 -46.42 -18.64 -3.94
N ARG A 145 -46.73 -19.60 -3.09
CA ARG A 145 -46.96 -21.02 -3.48
C ARG A 145 -48.25 -21.63 -2.91
N GLY A 146 -49.20 -20.78 -2.44
CA GLY A 146 -50.45 -21.22 -1.87
C GLY A 146 -50.29 -22.03 -0.59
N GLU A 147 -51.18 -22.99 -0.35
CA GLU A 147 -51.19 -23.84 0.85
C GLU A 147 -50.02 -24.87 0.92
N ARG A 148 -49.23 -24.99 -0.15
CA ARG A 148 -48.08 -25.85 -0.16
C ARG A 148 -46.91 -25.33 0.68
N THR A 149 -46.94 -24.06 1.03
CA THR A 149 -45.91 -23.43 1.86
C THR A 149 -46.28 -23.52 3.34
N ARG A 150 -45.53 -24.29 4.09
CA ARG A 150 -45.66 -24.43 5.55
C ARG A 150 -44.49 -23.76 6.27
N LEU A 151 -44.61 -22.46 6.49
CA LEU A 151 -43.64 -21.73 7.29
C LEU A 151 -44.07 -21.72 8.74
N THR A 152 -43.14 -22.05 9.64
CA THR A 152 -43.31 -21.94 11.07
C THR A 152 -42.44 -20.82 11.62
N PRO A 153 -42.84 -20.12 12.68
CA PRO A 153 -42.00 -19.11 13.30
C PRO A 153 -40.67 -19.73 13.75
N GLY A 154 -39.57 -19.05 13.48
CA GLY A 154 -38.26 -19.42 13.99
C GLY A 154 -38.08 -19.07 15.47
N ASP A 155 -37.07 -19.64 16.12
CA ASP A 155 -36.84 -19.51 17.56
C ASP A 155 -36.51 -18.11 18.02
N LYS A 156 -35.90 -17.29 17.15
CA LYS A 156 -35.46 -15.92 17.48
C LYS A 156 -35.89 -14.92 16.44
N ARG A 157 -36.27 -13.75 16.91
CA ARG A 157 -36.44 -12.57 16.03
C ARG A 157 -35.08 -12.05 15.61
N LEU A 158 -35.01 -11.55 14.39
CA LEU A 158 -33.79 -10.95 13.86
C LEU A 158 -33.76 -9.45 14.15
N GLU A 159 -32.61 -8.96 14.58
CA GLU A 159 -32.32 -7.54 14.68
C GLU A 159 -31.78 -7.04 13.33
N THR A 160 -32.68 -6.87 12.36
CA THR A 160 -32.35 -6.48 10.99
C THR A 160 -33.28 -5.35 10.54
N ILE A 161 -32.86 -4.62 9.49
CA ILE A 161 -33.67 -3.60 8.84
C ILE A 161 -34.92 -4.23 8.23
N GLY A 162 -34.79 -5.48 7.73
CA GLY A 162 -35.87 -6.25 7.15
C GLY A 162 -35.39 -7.46 6.38
N GLY A 163 -36.35 -8.20 5.81
CA GLY A 163 -36.08 -9.45 5.09
C GLY A 163 -36.31 -10.68 5.95
N VAL A 164 -35.83 -11.84 5.47
CA VAL A 164 -36.09 -13.15 6.08
C VAL A 164 -34.86 -14.01 6.16
N ALA A 165 -34.76 -14.84 7.19
CA ALA A 165 -33.87 -15.98 7.21
C ALA A 165 -34.70 -17.26 7.36
N LEU A 166 -34.50 -18.21 6.47
CA LEU A 166 -35.16 -19.50 6.51
C LEU A 166 -34.19 -20.56 7.02
N THR A 167 -34.70 -21.47 7.81
CA THR A 167 -33.95 -22.60 8.35
C THR A 167 -34.75 -23.87 8.12
N THR A 168 -34.09 -24.96 7.71
CA THR A 168 -34.75 -26.26 7.58
C THR A 168 -35.31 -26.76 8.92
N PRO A 169 -36.36 -27.61 8.94
CA PRO A 169 -36.93 -28.08 10.21
C PRO A 169 -35.94 -28.84 11.09
N ASP A 170 -34.96 -29.53 10.49
CA ASP A 170 -33.87 -30.23 11.16
C ASP A 170 -32.72 -29.30 11.59
N ARG A 171 -32.82 -27.99 11.28
CA ARG A 171 -31.85 -26.95 11.60
C ARG A 171 -30.45 -27.13 10.99
N THR A 172 -30.33 -27.98 9.99
CA THR A 172 -29.04 -28.28 9.35
C THR A 172 -28.63 -27.19 8.35
N ILE A 173 -29.61 -26.56 7.65
CA ILE A 173 -29.35 -25.55 6.64
C ILE A 173 -30.08 -24.26 7.03
N ARG A 174 -29.36 -23.14 7.01
CA ARG A 174 -29.92 -21.81 7.18
C ARG A 174 -29.55 -20.94 5.98
N PHE A 175 -30.53 -20.30 5.40
CA PHE A 175 -30.35 -19.30 4.35
C PHE A 175 -30.80 -17.94 4.83
N ASP A 176 -29.83 -17.03 4.97
CA ASP A 176 -30.08 -15.64 5.35
C ASP A 176 -30.29 -14.78 4.10
N ASN A 177 -31.50 -14.29 3.92
CA ASN A 177 -31.89 -13.39 2.85
C ASN A 177 -32.47 -12.09 3.41
N THR A 178 -31.85 -11.55 4.46
CA THR A 178 -32.10 -10.20 4.94
C THR A 178 -31.53 -9.17 3.97
N PHE A 179 -32.01 -7.92 4.05
CA PHE A 179 -31.47 -6.84 3.20
C PHE A 179 -29.97 -6.66 3.41
N GLU A 180 -29.51 -6.75 4.66
CA GLU A 180 -28.09 -6.66 5.01
C GLU A 180 -27.27 -7.79 4.41
N ALA A 181 -27.71 -9.04 4.57
CA ALA A 181 -27.01 -10.20 4.03
C ALA A 181 -26.96 -10.18 2.50
N ARG A 182 -28.04 -9.69 1.86
CA ARG A 182 -28.07 -9.53 0.41
C ARG A 182 -27.14 -8.43 -0.07
N LEU A 183 -27.13 -7.28 0.62
CA LEU A 183 -26.23 -6.18 0.29
C LEU A 183 -24.79 -6.62 0.42
N GLU A 184 -24.43 -7.35 1.47
CA GLU A 184 -23.07 -7.85 1.67
C GLU A 184 -22.63 -8.81 0.56
N ARG A 185 -23.52 -9.71 0.11
CA ARG A 185 -23.23 -10.58 -1.03
C ARG A 185 -23.06 -9.82 -2.35
N LEU A 186 -23.78 -8.73 -2.55
CA LEU A 186 -23.73 -7.92 -3.77
C LEU A 186 -22.65 -6.83 -3.71
N ARG A 187 -22.16 -6.52 -2.52
CA ARG A 187 -21.18 -5.46 -2.27
C ARG A 187 -19.98 -5.46 -3.22
N PRO A 188 -19.31 -6.61 -3.51
CA PRO A 188 -18.15 -6.61 -4.41
C PRO A 188 -18.50 -6.17 -5.85
N THR A 189 -19.71 -6.50 -6.32
CA THR A 189 -20.18 -6.12 -7.65
C THR A 189 -20.62 -4.66 -7.69
N LEU A 190 -21.50 -4.28 -6.75
CA LEU A 190 -22.03 -2.92 -6.66
C LEU A 190 -20.94 -1.88 -6.38
N ARG A 191 -19.91 -2.25 -5.60
CA ARG A 191 -18.77 -1.37 -5.31
C ARG A 191 -18.06 -0.92 -6.59
N LYS A 192 -17.89 -1.81 -7.57
CA LYS A 192 -17.26 -1.45 -8.85
C LYS A 192 -18.11 -0.45 -9.62
N GLU A 193 -19.42 -0.67 -9.62
CA GLU A 193 -20.37 0.23 -10.30
C GLU A 193 -20.43 1.60 -9.63
N VAL A 194 -20.52 1.63 -8.29
CA VAL A 194 -20.50 2.88 -7.51
C VAL A 194 -19.19 3.65 -7.71
N ALA A 195 -18.06 2.96 -7.63
CA ALA A 195 -16.76 3.57 -7.85
C ALA A 195 -16.60 4.11 -9.29
N ALA A 196 -17.13 3.42 -10.28
CA ALA A 196 -17.14 3.89 -11.67
C ALA A 196 -17.96 5.17 -11.83
N VAL A 197 -19.13 5.27 -11.19
CA VAL A 197 -19.98 6.48 -11.21
C VAL A 197 -19.31 7.65 -10.48
N LEU A 198 -18.58 7.38 -9.38
CA LEU A 198 -17.90 8.43 -8.61
C LEU A 198 -16.63 8.96 -9.30
N ASN A 199 -16.00 8.16 -10.14
CA ASN A 199 -14.80 8.56 -10.87
C ASN A 199 -15.12 9.26 -12.22
N GLY A 200 -16.35 9.25 -12.68
CA GLY A 200 -16.80 9.87 -13.95
C GLY A 200 -16.51 8.98 -15.12
#